data_280f9669d1304e1395ff0a13eae79e7c
#
_entry.id   280f9669d1304e1395ff0a13eae79e7c
#
_cell.length_a   1.000
_cell.length_b   1.000
_cell.length_c   1.000
_cell.angle_alpha   90.00
_cell.angle_beta   90.00
_cell.angle_gamma   90.00
#
_symmetry.space_group_name_H-M   'P 1'
#
loop_
_entity.id
_entity.type
_entity.pdbx_description
1 polymer ?
#
loop_
_entity_poly.entity_id
_entity_poly.type
_entity_poly.pdbx_seq_one_letter_code
_entity_poly.pdbx_strand_id
1 'polypeptide(L)'
;MTIHEYLMKAIQDDARRAGERDRLLLEARRARRARRQRLVPAAPARRRTEMGKIVVSENVTLDGVIQDPAGDEGFRAGGWAGLIGNSPQLAKLALDEALAAGALLLGRRSYEWLAARWPSRSGELADRLNSLPKYVVSATLANPAWNNSTVLKGDVLNEVSTLKQHIEGDIIAGSFQLVRTLIEHDLVDELRLKVFPVALGVGELLFGETSDKKPMRLLDTQTLEGSIAYLT
;
A
#
# COMPACT_ATOMS: atom_id res chain seq x y z
N MET A 1 31.57 22.14 31.88
CA MET A 1 30.50 21.56 31.02
C MET A 1 30.39 22.43 29.79
N THR A 2 30.71 21.86 28.64
CA THR A 2 30.64 22.58 27.35
C THR A 2 29.20 22.68 26.88
N ILE A 3 28.89 23.63 26.00
CA ILE A 3 27.57 23.77 25.38
C ILE A 3 27.11 22.43 24.71
N HIS A 4 28.10 21.71 24.15
CA HIS A 4 27.86 20.40 23.53
C HIS A 4 27.40 19.35 24.57
N GLU A 5 28.05 19.26 25.71
CA GLU A 5 27.65 18.34 26.80
C GLU A 5 26.26 18.67 27.36
N TYR A 6 25.94 19.98 27.47
CA TYR A 6 24.62 20.42 27.91
C TYR A 6 23.52 20.03 26.91
N LEU A 7 23.74 20.25 25.62
CA LEU A 7 22.81 19.87 24.54
C LEU A 7 22.60 18.36 24.48
N MET A 8 23.67 17.58 24.57
CA MET A 8 23.54 16.10 24.55
C MET A 8 22.77 15.58 25.75
N LYS A 9 22.98 16.17 26.95
CA LYS A 9 22.24 15.83 28.15
C LYS A 9 20.75 16.19 28.01
N ALA A 10 20.43 17.36 27.47
CA ALA A 10 19.04 17.79 27.24
C ALA A 10 18.31 16.87 26.27
N ILE A 11 18.97 16.46 25.17
CA ILE A 11 18.40 15.49 24.19
C ILE A 11 18.16 14.13 24.85
N GLN A 12 19.10 13.66 25.68
CA GLN A 12 18.92 12.37 26.39
C GLN A 12 17.78 12.42 27.42
N ASP A 13 17.66 13.53 28.15
CA ASP A 13 16.58 13.72 29.14
C ASP A 13 15.21 13.82 28.45
N ASP A 14 15.11 14.47 27.29
CA ASP A 14 13.88 14.54 26.51
C ASP A 14 13.49 13.18 25.90
N ALA A 15 14.45 12.42 25.38
CA ALA A 15 14.22 11.06 24.88
C ALA A 15 13.73 10.13 26.00
N ARG A 16 14.31 10.25 27.20
CA ARG A 16 13.88 9.47 28.37
C ARG A 16 12.45 9.80 28.80
N ARG A 17 12.10 11.10 28.88
CA ARG A 17 10.72 11.56 29.20
C ARG A 17 9.72 11.12 28.15
N ALA A 18 10.07 11.15 26.86
CA ALA A 18 9.24 10.66 25.78
C ALA A 18 8.97 9.14 25.94
N GLY A 19 10.01 8.34 26.20
CA GLY A 19 9.88 6.90 26.44
C GLY A 19 9.01 6.55 27.65
N GLU A 20 9.14 7.30 28.76
CA GLU A 20 8.28 7.12 29.94
C GLU A 20 6.81 7.45 29.64
N ARG A 21 6.57 8.54 28.90
CA ARG A 21 5.20 8.94 28.49
C ARG A 21 4.55 7.90 27.58
N ASP A 22 5.29 7.36 26.62
CA ASP A 22 4.80 6.34 25.71
C ASP A 22 4.50 5.03 26.43
N ARG A 23 5.33 4.66 27.41
CA ARG A 23 5.10 3.50 28.27
C ARG A 23 3.79 3.64 29.07
N LEU A 24 3.57 4.80 29.71
CA LEU A 24 2.35 5.08 30.47
C LEU A 24 1.11 5.08 29.59
N LEU A 25 1.21 5.61 28.35
CA LEU A 25 0.11 5.56 27.37
C LEU A 25 -0.21 4.13 26.94
N LEU A 26 0.82 3.28 26.77
CA LEU A 26 0.64 1.87 26.42
C LEU A 26 -0.03 1.09 27.56
N GLU A 27 0.39 1.33 28.79
CA GLU A 27 -0.20 0.72 29.99
C GLU A 27 -1.67 1.15 30.18
N ALA A 28 -1.97 2.45 29.99
CA ALA A 28 -3.35 2.96 30.03
C ALA A 28 -4.25 2.36 28.94
N ARG A 29 -3.70 2.18 27.71
CA ARG A 29 -4.42 1.50 26.60
C ARG A 29 -4.68 0.02 26.92
N ARG A 30 -3.70 -0.69 27.49
CA ARG A 30 -3.84 -2.10 27.92
C ARG A 30 -4.90 -2.23 29.04
N ALA A 31 -4.89 -1.35 30.02
CA ALA A 31 -5.88 -1.33 31.10
C ALA A 31 -7.30 -1.04 30.58
N ARG A 32 -7.47 -0.08 29.66
CA ARG A 32 -8.76 0.21 28.99
C ARG A 32 -9.26 -0.98 28.17
N ARG A 33 -8.38 -1.69 27.48
CA ARG A 33 -8.72 -2.89 26.68
C ARG A 33 -9.15 -4.04 27.59
N ALA A 34 -8.43 -4.28 28.70
CA ALA A 34 -8.78 -5.32 29.68
C ALA A 34 -10.12 -5.03 30.36
N ARG A 35 -10.41 -3.76 30.69
CA ARG A 35 -11.70 -3.35 31.30
C ARG A 35 -12.86 -3.50 30.31
N ARG A 36 -12.63 -3.23 29.01
CA ARG A 36 -13.64 -3.41 27.95
C ARG A 36 -13.96 -4.89 27.71
N GLN A 37 -12.97 -5.78 27.83
CA GLN A 37 -13.16 -7.24 27.69
C GLN A 37 -13.96 -7.86 28.85
N ARG A 38 -13.97 -7.26 30.05
CA ARG A 38 -14.72 -7.76 31.20
C ARG A 38 -16.20 -7.33 31.26
N LEU A 39 -16.61 -6.39 30.39
CA LEU A 39 -17.95 -5.79 30.45
C LEU A 39 -18.86 -6.18 29.27
N VAL A 40 -18.47 -7.13 28.42
CA VAL A 40 -19.32 -7.61 27.34
C VAL A 40 -19.68 -9.08 27.58
N PRO A 41 -20.96 -9.42 27.87
CA PRO A 41 -21.39 -10.81 27.80
C PRO A 41 -21.22 -11.32 26.39
N ALA A 42 -20.67 -12.53 26.24
CA ALA A 42 -20.44 -13.17 24.96
C ALA A 42 -21.78 -13.38 24.22
N ALA A 43 -22.08 -12.49 23.30
CA ALA A 43 -23.06 -12.75 22.27
C ALA A 43 -22.49 -13.82 21.32
N PRO A 44 -23.31 -14.74 20.74
CA PRO A 44 -22.82 -15.78 19.86
C PRO A 44 -22.06 -15.13 18.71
N ALA A 45 -20.85 -15.62 18.48
CA ALA A 45 -19.93 -15.13 17.46
C ALA A 45 -20.60 -15.23 16.07
N ARG A 46 -21.24 -14.16 15.63
CA ARG A 46 -21.34 -13.90 14.19
C ARG A 46 -19.90 -13.76 13.71
N ARG A 47 -19.46 -14.60 12.77
CA ARG A 47 -18.22 -14.39 12.03
C ARG A 47 -18.25 -12.92 11.58
N ARG A 48 -17.41 -12.11 12.21
CA ARG A 48 -17.12 -10.78 11.73
C ARG A 48 -16.33 -11.03 10.44
N THR A 49 -16.98 -10.91 9.31
CA THR A 49 -16.30 -10.79 8.02
C THR A 49 -15.30 -9.65 8.20
N GLU A 50 -14.02 -9.95 8.19
CA GLU A 50 -13.00 -8.91 8.23
C GLU A 50 -13.23 -8.06 6.99
N MET A 51 -13.50 -6.76 7.19
CA MET A 51 -13.65 -5.82 6.07
C MET A 51 -12.38 -5.85 5.25
N GLY A 52 -12.49 -5.80 3.94
CA GLY A 52 -11.35 -5.72 3.04
C GLY A 52 -10.46 -4.54 3.37
N LYS A 53 -9.15 -4.71 3.20
CA LYS A 53 -8.16 -3.65 3.37
C LYS A 53 -7.76 -3.10 2.01
N ILE A 54 -7.72 -1.77 1.88
CA ILE A 54 -7.06 -1.15 0.72
C ILE A 54 -5.56 -1.17 0.95
N VAL A 55 -4.87 -1.94 0.15
CA VAL A 55 -3.42 -2.10 0.18
C VAL A 55 -2.82 -1.47 -1.07
N VAL A 56 -1.88 -0.56 -0.88
CA VAL A 56 -1.07 0.00 -1.97
C VAL A 56 0.27 -0.70 -1.96
N SER A 57 0.58 -1.46 -3.00
CA SER A 57 1.86 -2.16 -3.16
C SER A 57 2.60 -1.61 -4.37
N GLU A 58 3.67 -0.85 -4.14
CA GLU A 58 4.36 -0.10 -5.18
C GLU A 58 5.88 -0.29 -5.15
N ASN A 59 6.48 -0.29 -6.34
CA ASN A 59 7.91 -0.06 -6.49
C ASN A 59 8.16 1.45 -6.43
N VAL A 60 9.13 1.87 -5.65
CA VAL A 60 9.43 3.29 -5.46
C VAL A 60 10.93 3.52 -5.40
N THR A 61 11.42 4.61 -5.95
CA THR A 61 12.81 5.04 -5.85
C THR A 61 13.09 5.72 -4.51
N LEU A 62 14.34 5.96 -4.15
CA LEU A 62 14.71 6.69 -2.93
C LEU A 62 14.12 8.10 -2.86
N ASP A 63 13.92 8.74 -3.99
CA ASP A 63 13.31 10.07 -4.11
C ASP A 63 11.81 10.03 -4.37
N GLY A 64 11.18 8.85 -4.21
CA GLY A 64 9.72 8.70 -4.20
C GLY A 64 9.08 8.53 -5.57
N VAL A 65 9.83 8.37 -6.64
CA VAL A 65 9.29 8.19 -8.00
C VAL A 65 8.75 6.77 -8.16
N ILE A 66 7.56 6.66 -8.77
CA ILE A 66 6.89 5.38 -9.08
C ILE A 66 6.65 5.20 -10.59
N GLN A 67 7.02 6.17 -11.40
CA GLN A 67 6.76 6.17 -12.83
C GLN A 67 7.64 5.16 -13.58
N ASP A 68 7.00 4.35 -14.41
CA ASP A 68 7.61 3.45 -15.40
C ASP A 68 8.76 2.57 -14.86
N PRO A 69 8.58 1.82 -13.78
CA PRO A 69 9.63 0.98 -13.22
C PRO A 69 10.15 -0.08 -14.20
N ALA A 70 9.30 -0.54 -15.11
CA ALA A 70 9.63 -1.55 -16.12
C ALA A 70 10.32 -0.96 -17.36
N GLY A 71 10.15 0.33 -17.66
CA GLY A 71 10.74 1.01 -18.82
C GLY A 71 9.97 0.78 -20.13
N ASP A 72 8.70 0.45 -20.09
CA ASP A 72 7.87 0.16 -21.26
C ASP A 72 6.69 1.13 -21.47
N GLU A 73 6.64 2.21 -20.68
CA GLU A 73 5.67 3.30 -20.81
C GLU A 73 6.22 4.53 -21.53
N GLY A 74 7.50 4.50 -21.93
CA GLY A 74 8.16 5.58 -22.68
C GLY A 74 8.67 6.74 -21.83
N PHE A 75 8.79 6.57 -20.53
CA PHE A 75 9.41 7.58 -19.67
C PHE A 75 10.94 7.55 -19.84
N ARG A 76 11.56 8.73 -20.04
CA ARG A 76 13.01 8.83 -20.35
C ARG A 76 13.93 8.27 -19.25
N ALA A 77 13.47 8.21 -18.02
CA ALA A 77 14.18 7.65 -16.87
C ALA A 77 13.53 6.34 -16.38
N GLY A 78 12.73 5.69 -17.22
CA GLY A 78 12.07 4.40 -16.90
C GLY A 78 13.04 3.22 -16.86
N GLY A 79 12.53 2.05 -16.49
CA GLY A 79 13.32 0.81 -16.45
C GLY A 79 14.22 0.66 -15.22
N TRP A 80 14.07 1.53 -14.23
CA TRP A 80 14.95 1.58 -13.07
C TRP A 80 14.81 0.37 -12.14
N ALA A 81 13.66 -0.32 -12.14
CA ALA A 81 13.52 -1.57 -11.41
C ALA A 81 14.38 -2.70 -11.99
N GLY A 82 14.66 -2.66 -13.29
CA GLY A 82 15.55 -3.60 -13.97
C GLY A 82 17.03 -3.49 -13.59
N LEU A 83 17.47 -2.40 -12.94
CA LEU A 83 18.84 -2.21 -12.48
C LEU A 83 19.30 -3.27 -11.47
N ILE A 84 18.37 -3.90 -10.76
CA ILE A 84 18.65 -4.97 -9.80
C ILE A 84 18.59 -6.36 -10.44
N GLY A 85 18.13 -6.43 -11.72
CA GLY A 85 17.99 -7.68 -12.47
C GLY A 85 16.76 -8.48 -12.07
N ASN A 86 16.74 -9.78 -12.46
CA ASN A 86 15.69 -10.70 -12.08
C ASN A 86 15.77 -11.02 -10.59
N SER A 87 14.69 -10.79 -9.86
CA SER A 87 14.60 -11.01 -8.43
C SER A 87 13.58 -12.10 -8.11
N PRO A 88 14.03 -13.31 -7.75
CA PRO A 88 13.14 -14.37 -7.27
C PRO A 88 12.34 -13.96 -6.03
N GLN A 89 12.92 -13.14 -5.14
CA GLN A 89 12.25 -12.67 -3.94
C GLN A 89 11.11 -11.69 -4.30
N LEU A 90 11.31 -10.78 -5.26
CA LEU A 90 10.24 -9.89 -5.74
C LEU A 90 9.14 -10.68 -6.46
N ALA A 91 9.51 -11.68 -7.28
CA ALA A 91 8.53 -12.54 -7.95
C ALA A 91 7.68 -13.31 -6.94
N LYS A 92 8.32 -13.89 -5.91
CA LYS A 92 7.61 -14.56 -4.82
C LYS A 92 6.70 -13.61 -4.05
N LEU A 93 7.17 -12.42 -3.70
CA LEU A 93 6.39 -11.43 -3.00
C LEU A 93 5.15 -11.03 -3.82
N ALA A 94 5.31 -10.79 -5.13
CA ALA A 94 4.19 -10.47 -6.02
C ALA A 94 3.14 -11.60 -6.07
N LEU A 95 3.57 -12.84 -6.07
CA LEU A 95 2.67 -14.00 -6.01
C LEU A 95 1.96 -14.08 -4.66
N ASP A 96 2.68 -13.96 -3.55
CA ASP A 96 2.12 -14.00 -2.20
C ASP A 96 1.05 -12.89 -2.02
N GLU A 97 1.33 -11.67 -2.49
CA GLU A 97 0.38 -10.56 -2.48
C GLU A 97 -0.86 -10.85 -3.35
N ALA A 98 -0.66 -11.40 -4.55
CA ALA A 98 -1.77 -11.77 -5.43
C ALA A 98 -2.64 -12.88 -4.84
N LEU A 99 -2.06 -13.86 -4.15
CA LEU A 99 -2.79 -14.94 -3.48
C LEU A 99 -3.63 -14.44 -2.30
N ALA A 100 -3.11 -13.46 -1.54
CA ALA A 100 -3.83 -12.82 -0.44
C ALA A 100 -4.91 -11.83 -0.90
N ALA A 101 -4.82 -11.34 -2.13
CA ALA A 101 -5.76 -10.36 -2.67
C ALA A 101 -7.16 -10.95 -2.87
N GLY A 102 -8.19 -10.21 -2.46
CA GLY A 102 -9.59 -10.46 -2.79
C GLY A 102 -10.02 -9.76 -4.09
N ALA A 103 -9.37 -8.64 -4.44
CA ALA A 103 -9.67 -7.86 -5.64
C ALA A 103 -8.50 -6.94 -6.04
N LEU A 104 -8.56 -6.44 -7.28
CA LEU A 104 -7.74 -5.34 -7.77
C LEU A 104 -8.61 -4.07 -7.89
N LEU A 105 -8.09 -2.93 -7.45
CA LEU A 105 -8.69 -1.61 -7.62
C LEU A 105 -7.76 -0.74 -8.46
N LEU A 106 -8.19 -0.40 -9.66
CA LEU A 106 -7.33 0.17 -10.69
C LEU A 106 -7.91 1.48 -11.24
N GLY A 107 -7.05 2.45 -11.50
CA GLY A 107 -7.40 3.54 -12.39
C GLY A 107 -7.33 3.08 -13.85
N ARG A 108 -7.95 3.84 -14.77
CA ARG A 108 -8.06 3.48 -16.18
C ARG A 108 -6.71 3.15 -16.83
N ARG A 109 -5.70 4.00 -16.68
CA ARG A 109 -4.37 3.78 -17.33
C ARG A 109 -3.70 2.48 -16.87
N SER A 110 -3.67 2.24 -15.56
CA SER A 110 -3.13 1.00 -15.00
C SER A 110 -3.91 -0.22 -15.44
N TYR A 111 -5.25 -0.11 -15.50
CA TYR A 111 -6.09 -1.17 -16.03
C TYR A 111 -5.75 -1.49 -17.50
N GLU A 112 -5.71 -0.49 -18.36
CA GLU A 112 -5.41 -0.68 -19.80
C GLU A 112 -4.02 -1.28 -20.00
N TRP A 113 -3.03 -0.83 -19.23
CA TRP A 113 -1.66 -1.36 -19.27
C TRP A 113 -1.61 -2.85 -18.84
N LEU A 114 -2.27 -3.21 -17.75
CA LEU A 114 -2.34 -4.59 -17.25
C LEU A 114 -3.17 -5.48 -18.19
N ALA A 115 -4.32 -5.02 -18.65
CA ALA A 115 -5.22 -5.76 -19.53
C ALA A 115 -4.60 -6.10 -20.88
N ALA A 116 -3.68 -5.28 -21.37
CA ALA A 116 -2.93 -5.56 -22.60
C ALA A 116 -1.87 -6.67 -22.43
N ARG A 117 -1.49 -7.03 -21.19
CA ARG A 117 -0.35 -7.92 -20.91
C ARG A 117 -0.70 -9.22 -20.21
N TRP A 118 -1.57 -9.18 -19.22
CA TRP A 118 -1.82 -10.34 -18.33
C TRP A 118 -2.68 -11.43 -18.95
N PRO A 119 -3.71 -11.16 -19.77
CA PRO A 119 -4.56 -12.21 -20.36
C PRO A 119 -3.81 -13.23 -21.22
N SER A 120 -2.69 -12.82 -21.84
CA SER A 120 -1.87 -13.70 -22.68
C SER A 120 -0.73 -14.41 -21.93
N ARG A 121 -0.53 -14.11 -20.66
CA ARG A 121 0.49 -14.75 -19.83
C ARG A 121 -0.05 -16.02 -19.17
N SER A 122 0.86 -16.94 -18.86
CA SER A 122 0.58 -18.19 -18.15
C SER A 122 1.42 -18.30 -16.87
N GLY A 123 1.01 -19.20 -15.98
CA GLY A 123 1.65 -19.45 -14.69
C GLY A 123 0.84 -18.91 -13.52
N GLU A 124 1.20 -19.33 -12.31
CA GLU A 124 0.40 -19.17 -11.09
C GLU A 124 0.00 -17.71 -10.82
N LEU A 125 0.95 -16.77 -10.95
CA LEU A 125 0.66 -15.34 -10.80
C LEU A 125 -0.32 -14.84 -11.86
N ALA A 126 -0.12 -15.22 -13.13
CA ALA A 126 -0.99 -14.80 -14.22
C ALA A 126 -2.40 -15.37 -14.05
N ASP A 127 -2.52 -16.65 -13.71
CA ASP A 127 -3.80 -17.33 -13.48
C ASP A 127 -4.55 -16.65 -12.33
N ARG A 128 -3.81 -16.32 -11.25
CA ARG A 128 -4.41 -15.61 -10.10
C ARG A 128 -4.89 -14.22 -10.47
N LEU A 129 -4.06 -13.39 -11.11
CA LEU A 129 -4.44 -12.03 -11.52
C LEU A 129 -5.61 -12.05 -12.53
N ASN A 130 -5.62 -13.00 -13.44
CA ASN A 130 -6.72 -13.17 -14.38
C ASN A 130 -8.04 -13.57 -13.69
N SER A 131 -7.98 -14.36 -12.61
CA SER A 131 -9.17 -14.81 -11.86
C SER A 131 -9.75 -13.77 -10.91
N LEU A 132 -8.92 -12.85 -10.37
CA LEU A 132 -9.35 -11.83 -9.42
C LEU A 132 -10.45 -10.93 -10.00
N PRO A 133 -11.41 -10.46 -9.19
CA PRO A 133 -12.27 -9.31 -9.52
C PRO A 133 -11.42 -8.05 -9.71
N LYS A 134 -11.72 -7.26 -10.74
CA LYS A 134 -11.10 -5.97 -11.03
C LYS A 134 -12.15 -4.87 -10.96
N TYR A 135 -11.90 -3.87 -10.14
CA TYR A 135 -12.72 -2.68 -10.05
C TYR A 135 -11.96 -1.51 -10.66
N VAL A 136 -12.53 -0.91 -11.71
CA VAL A 136 -11.85 0.10 -12.51
C VAL A 136 -12.52 1.45 -12.32
N VAL A 137 -11.83 2.37 -11.67
CA VAL A 137 -12.30 3.76 -11.52
C VAL A 137 -12.10 4.50 -12.83
N SER A 138 -13.20 4.76 -13.53
CA SER A 138 -13.17 5.49 -14.81
C SER A 138 -14.52 6.03 -15.21
N ALA A 139 -14.58 7.31 -15.56
CA ALA A 139 -15.77 7.93 -16.16
C ALA A 139 -15.97 7.58 -17.65
N THR A 140 -14.91 7.17 -18.34
CA THR A 140 -14.88 7.06 -19.80
C THR A 140 -14.70 5.63 -20.33
N LEU A 141 -14.28 4.67 -19.50
CA LEU A 141 -14.19 3.27 -19.90
C LEU A 141 -15.59 2.67 -19.99
N ALA A 142 -15.96 2.20 -21.18
CA ALA A 142 -17.30 1.61 -21.40
C ALA A 142 -17.28 0.09 -21.28
N ASN A 143 -16.37 -0.58 -21.96
CA ASN A 143 -16.32 -2.03 -22.11
C ASN A 143 -14.93 -2.55 -21.67
N PRO A 144 -14.77 -2.95 -20.40
CA PRO A 144 -13.51 -3.53 -19.96
C PRO A 144 -13.32 -4.92 -20.58
N ALA A 145 -12.20 -5.11 -21.30
CA ALA A 145 -11.92 -6.36 -22.01
C ALA A 145 -11.33 -7.47 -21.13
N TRP A 146 -10.67 -7.11 -20.05
CA TRP A 146 -10.09 -8.10 -19.12
C TRP A 146 -11.22 -8.72 -18.29
N ASN A 147 -11.28 -10.06 -18.22
CA ASN A 147 -12.35 -10.77 -17.53
C ASN A 147 -12.49 -10.35 -16.06
N ASN A 148 -13.67 -10.53 -15.48
CA ASN A 148 -14.02 -10.17 -14.10
C ASN A 148 -13.79 -8.68 -13.78
N SER A 149 -13.94 -7.78 -14.77
CA SER A 149 -13.76 -6.34 -14.60
C SER A 149 -15.10 -5.62 -14.48
N THR A 150 -15.21 -4.75 -13.49
CA THR A 150 -16.36 -3.87 -13.23
C THR A 150 -15.91 -2.43 -13.23
N VAL A 151 -16.57 -1.56 -13.98
CA VAL A 151 -16.27 -0.12 -14.02
C VAL A 151 -17.06 0.61 -12.94
N LEU A 152 -16.34 1.32 -12.08
CA LEU A 152 -16.91 2.19 -11.06
C LEU A 152 -17.05 3.60 -11.66
N LYS A 153 -18.28 4.09 -11.80
CA LYS A 153 -18.61 5.38 -12.42
C LYS A 153 -19.14 6.42 -11.43
N GLY A 154 -19.44 5.99 -10.20
CA GLY A 154 -20.01 6.82 -9.16
C GLY A 154 -18.95 7.65 -8.41
N ASP A 155 -19.33 8.12 -7.24
CA ASP A 155 -18.41 8.75 -6.31
C ASP A 155 -17.37 7.72 -5.84
N VAL A 156 -16.11 7.97 -6.17
CA VAL A 156 -14.99 7.04 -5.92
C VAL A 156 -14.88 6.67 -4.44
N LEU A 157 -15.07 7.63 -3.55
CA LEU A 157 -14.92 7.42 -2.10
C LEU A 157 -16.01 6.50 -1.56
N ASN A 158 -17.24 6.70 -2.00
CA ASN A 158 -18.38 5.86 -1.63
C ASN A 158 -18.26 4.45 -2.22
N GLU A 159 -17.86 4.34 -3.49
CA GLU A 159 -17.66 3.05 -4.17
C GLU A 159 -16.57 2.23 -3.47
N VAL A 160 -15.40 2.84 -3.17
CA VAL A 160 -14.31 2.16 -2.47
C VAL A 160 -14.70 1.77 -1.04
N SER A 161 -15.42 2.64 -0.33
CA SER A 161 -15.92 2.32 1.01
C SER A 161 -16.89 1.14 0.99
N THR A 162 -17.71 1.05 -0.04
CA THR A 162 -18.61 -0.08 -0.27
C THR A 162 -17.85 -1.36 -0.59
N LEU A 163 -16.81 -1.29 -1.44
CA LEU A 163 -15.97 -2.46 -1.73
C LEU A 163 -15.32 -3.04 -0.47
N LYS A 164 -14.80 -2.18 0.43
CA LYS A 164 -14.22 -2.63 1.72
C LYS A 164 -15.19 -3.45 2.58
N GLN A 165 -16.50 -3.22 2.45
CA GLN A 165 -17.51 -3.95 3.21
C GLN A 165 -17.86 -5.31 2.61
N HIS A 166 -17.64 -5.51 1.30
CA HIS A 166 -18.10 -6.69 0.57
C HIS A 166 -16.98 -7.61 0.11
N ILE A 167 -15.75 -7.13 0.03
CA ILE A 167 -14.60 -7.92 -0.38
C ILE A 167 -13.91 -8.49 0.85
N GLU A 168 -13.65 -9.79 0.83
CA GLU A 168 -12.80 -10.45 1.82
C GLU A 168 -11.34 -10.43 1.34
N GLY A 169 -10.39 -10.14 2.25
CA GLY A 169 -8.96 -10.06 1.94
C GLY A 169 -8.51 -8.67 1.46
N ASP A 170 -7.31 -8.62 0.92
CA ASP A 170 -6.69 -7.38 0.50
C ASP A 170 -7.28 -6.89 -0.85
N ILE A 171 -7.59 -5.61 -0.94
CA ILE A 171 -7.93 -4.93 -2.20
C ILE A 171 -6.67 -4.19 -2.65
N ILE A 172 -5.96 -4.76 -3.61
CA ILE A 172 -4.70 -4.17 -4.09
C ILE A 172 -5.00 -3.00 -5.01
N ALA A 173 -4.65 -1.80 -4.57
CA ALA A 173 -4.84 -0.57 -5.32
C ALA A 173 -3.56 -0.20 -6.08
N GLY A 174 -3.69 0.07 -7.37
CA GLY A 174 -2.60 0.51 -8.24
C GLY A 174 -3.08 1.55 -9.24
N SER A 175 -2.52 2.75 -9.18
CA SER A 175 -2.61 3.86 -10.14
C SER A 175 -2.22 5.17 -9.47
N PHE A 176 -1.43 6.00 -10.09
CA PHE A 176 -0.90 7.24 -9.49
C PHE A 176 -1.97 8.14 -8.87
N GLN A 177 -2.92 8.61 -9.68
CA GLN A 177 -3.95 9.55 -9.23
C GLN A 177 -4.95 8.90 -8.25
N LEU A 178 -5.35 7.67 -8.52
CA LEU A 178 -6.27 6.95 -7.64
C LEU A 178 -5.66 6.76 -6.25
N VAL A 179 -4.41 6.28 -6.18
CA VAL A 179 -3.69 6.08 -4.91
C VAL A 179 -3.56 7.38 -4.14
N ARG A 180 -3.19 8.49 -4.80
CA ARG A 180 -3.13 9.81 -4.16
C ARG A 180 -4.49 10.24 -3.60
N THR A 181 -5.58 10.05 -4.36
CA THR A 181 -6.94 10.32 -3.90
C THR A 181 -7.30 9.48 -2.67
N LEU A 182 -6.97 8.18 -2.69
CA LEU A 182 -7.26 7.29 -1.56
C LEU A 182 -6.46 7.67 -0.31
N ILE A 183 -5.19 8.06 -0.45
CA ILE A 183 -4.35 8.55 0.64
C ILE A 183 -4.90 9.85 1.22
N GLU A 184 -5.28 10.81 0.35
CA GLU A 184 -5.83 12.09 0.78
C GLU A 184 -7.08 11.92 1.66
N HIS A 185 -7.93 10.95 1.33
CA HIS A 185 -9.18 10.69 2.05
C HIS A 185 -9.08 9.57 3.10
N ASP A 186 -7.87 9.21 3.54
CA ASP A 186 -7.61 8.21 4.60
C ASP A 186 -8.25 6.83 4.33
N LEU A 187 -8.40 6.46 3.06
CA LEU A 187 -8.99 5.18 2.64
C LEU A 187 -7.97 4.05 2.52
N VAL A 188 -6.67 4.36 2.47
CA VAL A 188 -5.59 3.37 2.43
C VAL A 188 -5.34 2.84 3.84
N ASP A 189 -5.38 1.52 3.98
CA ASP A 189 -5.15 0.83 5.26
C ASP A 189 -3.69 0.41 5.43
N GLU A 190 -2.99 0.12 4.32
CA GLU A 190 -1.62 -0.41 4.34
C GLU A 190 -0.86 0.00 3.08
N LEU A 191 0.40 0.42 3.28
CA LEU A 191 1.37 0.64 2.22
C LEU A 191 2.43 -0.45 2.26
N ARG A 192 2.73 -1.05 1.10
CA ARG A 192 3.82 -2.01 0.90
C ARG A 192 4.77 -1.44 -0.13
N LEU A 193 5.87 -0.88 0.31
CA LEU A 193 6.78 -0.15 -0.54
C LEU A 193 8.07 -0.93 -0.75
N LYS A 194 8.38 -1.23 -2.01
CA LYS A 194 9.68 -1.78 -2.44
C LYS A 194 10.55 -0.60 -2.85
N VAL A 195 11.39 -0.14 -1.92
CA VAL A 195 12.26 1.04 -2.12
C VAL A 195 13.55 0.61 -2.80
N PHE A 196 13.69 0.97 -4.06
CA PHE A 196 14.87 0.69 -4.89
C PHE A 196 15.97 1.71 -4.60
N PRO A 197 17.24 1.28 -4.52
CA PRO A 197 18.38 2.14 -4.17
C PRO A 197 18.81 3.01 -5.37
N VAL A 198 17.90 3.79 -5.92
CA VAL A 198 18.12 4.72 -7.03
C VAL A 198 17.35 6.01 -6.81
N ALA A 199 17.91 7.14 -7.21
CA ALA A 199 17.24 8.44 -7.26
C ALA A 199 17.23 8.93 -8.71
N LEU A 200 16.08 9.41 -9.18
CA LEU A 200 15.89 9.83 -10.57
C LEU A 200 15.84 11.35 -10.73
N GLY A 201 15.39 12.10 -9.71
CA GLY A 201 15.24 13.54 -9.74
C GLY A 201 14.12 14.06 -10.66
N VAL A 202 13.34 13.16 -11.26
CA VAL A 202 12.28 13.47 -12.21
C VAL A 202 11.29 12.32 -12.27
N GLY A 203 10.01 12.60 -12.52
CA GLY A 203 8.95 11.61 -12.67
C GLY A 203 7.79 11.81 -11.70
N GLU A 204 6.78 10.97 -11.82
CA GLU A 204 5.61 10.97 -10.95
C GLU A 204 5.95 10.36 -9.59
N LEU A 205 5.72 11.13 -8.52
CA LEU A 205 5.94 10.69 -7.15
C LEU A 205 4.75 9.87 -6.63
N LEU A 206 5.00 8.96 -5.70
CA LEU A 206 3.93 8.22 -5.00
C LEU A 206 3.04 9.18 -4.20
N PHE A 207 3.66 10.06 -3.41
CA PHE A 207 2.94 11.05 -2.64
C PHE A 207 2.87 12.36 -3.43
N GLY A 208 1.66 12.90 -3.58
CA GLY A 208 1.42 14.24 -4.08
C GLY A 208 1.32 15.26 -2.94
N GLU A 209 0.81 16.44 -3.26
CA GLU A 209 0.39 17.38 -2.22
C GLU A 209 -0.80 16.81 -1.46
N THR A 210 -0.77 16.91 -0.13
CA THR A 210 -1.87 16.51 0.76
C THR A 210 -2.33 17.70 1.57
N SER A 211 -3.65 17.74 1.89
CA SER A 211 -4.25 18.82 2.67
C SER A 211 -3.73 18.84 4.12
N ASP A 212 -3.31 17.69 4.64
CA ASP A 212 -2.77 17.55 6.00
C ASP A 212 -1.71 16.43 6.05
N LYS A 213 -0.99 16.37 7.15
CA LYS A 213 0.00 15.31 7.43
C LYS A 213 -0.69 13.95 7.51
N LYS A 214 -0.13 12.94 6.85
CA LYS A 214 -0.60 11.56 6.87
C LYS A 214 0.34 10.70 7.73
N PRO A 215 0.15 10.64 9.06
CA PRO A 215 1.02 9.86 9.94
C PRO A 215 0.84 8.37 9.69
N MET A 216 1.94 7.65 9.52
CA MET A 216 1.97 6.21 9.27
C MET A 216 2.78 5.51 10.35
N ARG A 217 2.49 4.23 10.54
CA ARG A 217 3.23 3.37 11.48
C ARG A 217 3.93 2.26 10.71
N LEU A 218 5.25 2.18 10.84
CA LEU A 218 6.00 1.05 10.31
C LEU A 218 5.58 -0.23 11.04
N LEU A 219 5.12 -1.23 10.29
CA LEU A 219 4.70 -2.53 10.78
C LEU A 219 5.83 -3.56 10.65
N ASP A 220 6.51 -3.55 9.51
CA ASP A 220 7.60 -4.47 9.19
C ASP A 220 8.60 -3.85 8.21
N THR A 221 9.81 -4.37 8.20
CA THR A 221 10.85 -4.01 7.24
C THR A 221 11.74 -5.20 6.93
N GLN A 222 12.02 -5.39 5.65
CA GLN A 222 12.87 -6.47 5.15
C GLN A 222 13.82 -5.92 4.09
N THR A 223 14.94 -6.60 3.88
CA THR A 223 15.82 -6.33 2.74
C THR A 223 15.65 -7.45 1.72
N LEU A 224 15.24 -7.09 0.52
CA LEU A 224 15.10 -8.04 -0.61
C LEU A 224 16.33 -7.93 -1.51
N GLU A 225 16.83 -9.07 -2.00
CA GLU A 225 18.02 -9.16 -2.89
C GLU A 225 19.24 -8.41 -2.35
N GLY A 226 19.33 -8.22 -1.04
CA GLY A 226 20.42 -7.50 -0.38
C GLY A 226 20.46 -5.98 -0.63
N SER A 227 19.48 -5.40 -1.34
CA SER A 227 19.54 -3.99 -1.75
C SER A 227 18.21 -3.25 -1.74
N ILE A 228 17.08 -3.91 -1.92
CA ILE A 228 15.75 -3.26 -1.91
C ILE A 228 15.20 -3.27 -0.49
N ALA A 229 14.83 -2.11 0.05
CA ALA A 229 14.12 -2.04 1.31
C ALA A 229 12.62 -2.27 1.08
N TYR A 230 12.05 -3.32 1.66
CA TYR A 230 10.61 -3.56 1.67
C TYR A 230 10.03 -3.09 2.99
N LEU A 231 9.11 -2.14 2.92
CA LEU A 231 8.47 -1.49 4.07
C LEU A 231 6.97 -1.79 4.05
N THR A 232 6.44 -2.14 5.20
CA THR A 232 5.00 -2.26 5.43
C THR A 232 4.57 -1.30 6.53
#